data_581460a410cd554402ac2a23fbf5ebe5
#
_entry.id   581460a410cd554402ac2a23fbf5ebe5
#
_cell.length_a   1.000
_cell.length_b   1.000
_cell.length_c   1.000
_cell.angle_alpha   90.00
_cell.angle_beta   90.00
_cell.angle_gamma   90.00
#
_symmetry.space_group_name_H-M   'P 1'
#
loop_
_entity.id
_entity.type
_entity.pdbx_description
1 polymer ?
#
loop_
_entity_poly.entity_id
_entity_poly.type
_entity_poly.pdbx_seq_one_letter_code
_entity_poly.pdbx_strand_id
1 'polypeptide(L)'
;MDAERTPVIVGVGQVNDRPERLEDGLDPVALMAEALRRADNDAGGGWLAECDSLAVVSQLAWPHLNPVDGKLAGALGIDPAHREQTVKPNGDSPIRLLNETANRIGAGEGTVCAVVGGEALRTAAALSRPDPLRTAPHRNHTSYAARHGLVVPVDVYPLYENAGRAARGEMLVQGQAESGALWAGMSRVAAECEHAWLRKPVSAEEVVTPSDRNRSIAFPYTKLQVANSSVNQGAGFIVTSLAEARRRGVDEARLVYVGHGAAAHESENFLERDSYAASPSLAVSIERCLEMNGITAADLSHVELYSCFPCVPKLARRVLGWPIEKPITVFGGLTFGGGPIGNYMSHAVACMVEKLRETGGKGLLFANGGFATHNHTILLSAEPTSAAFPQTFDFQAEADARRGPVPPLDEDYAGPASLETWTVHYDRECQPRLGTVVARSPAGARTLAVVPRGGAATFAGLTGERDPVGSTGAIVLRDGVRIWVPGGL
;
A
#
# COMPACT_ATOMS: atom_id res chain seq x y z
N MET A 1 -3.81 12.17 31.47
CA MET A 1 -3.55 12.54 30.06
C MET A 1 -3.10 14.00 30.05
N ASP A 2 -1.95 14.30 29.49
CA ASP A 2 -1.45 15.66 29.30
C ASP A 2 -2.04 16.22 27.99
N ALA A 3 -2.98 17.13 28.07
CA ALA A 3 -3.69 17.68 26.92
C ALA A 3 -2.77 18.44 25.93
N GLU A 4 -1.68 19.04 26.42
CA GLU A 4 -0.68 19.73 25.58
C GLU A 4 0.12 18.75 24.69
N ARG A 5 0.22 17.49 25.12
CA ARG A 5 1.01 16.44 24.48
C ARG A 5 0.18 15.31 23.85
N THR A 6 -1.14 15.47 23.85
CA THR A 6 -2.06 14.47 23.28
C THR A 6 -2.43 14.86 21.85
N PRO A 7 -1.95 14.14 20.82
CA PRO A 7 -2.26 14.45 19.43
C PRO A 7 -3.68 14.03 19.06
N VAL A 8 -4.39 14.94 18.39
CA VAL A 8 -5.75 14.72 17.85
C VAL A 8 -5.83 15.21 16.40
N ILE A 9 -6.57 14.51 15.57
CA ILE A 9 -6.92 14.96 14.22
C ILE A 9 -8.19 15.81 14.33
N VAL A 10 -8.11 17.04 13.82
CA VAL A 10 -9.21 18.03 13.88
C VAL A 10 -9.89 18.25 12.54
N GLY A 11 -9.17 18.05 11.43
CA GLY A 11 -9.70 18.26 10.10
C GLY A 11 -9.12 17.31 9.07
N VAL A 12 -9.95 16.92 8.11
CA VAL A 12 -9.58 16.03 6.99
C VAL A 12 -10.10 16.60 5.68
N GLY A 13 -9.37 16.36 4.58
CA GLY A 13 -9.78 16.83 3.27
C GLY A 13 -9.33 15.92 2.15
N GLN A 14 -10.21 15.69 1.19
CA GLN A 14 -10.01 14.81 0.04
C GLN A 14 -10.43 15.50 -1.24
N VAL A 15 -9.72 15.21 -2.33
CA VAL A 15 -9.98 15.74 -3.67
C VAL A 15 -9.92 14.63 -4.71
N ASN A 16 -10.99 14.50 -5.49
CA ASN A 16 -11.01 13.76 -6.74
C ASN A 16 -11.15 14.77 -7.89
N ASP A 17 -10.08 14.97 -8.64
CA ASP A 17 -10.13 15.85 -9.81
C ASP A 17 -10.52 15.07 -11.06
N ARG A 18 -11.65 15.45 -11.66
CA ARG A 18 -12.26 14.80 -12.83
C ARG A 18 -12.61 15.83 -13.89
N PRO A 19 -11.59 16.44 -14.52
CA PRO A 19 -11.83 17.45 -15.56
C PRO A 19 -12.53 16.85 -16.77
N GLU A 20 -13.27 17.67 -17.51
CA GLU A 20 -13.89 17.26 -18.78
C GLU A 20 -12.82 16.89 -19.81
N ARG A 21 -11.78 17.71 -19.92
CA ARG A 21 -10.57 17.41 -20.70
C ARG A 21 -9.47 17.01 -19.75
N LEU A 22 -8.91 15.83 -19.97
CA LEU A 22 -7.92 15.26 -19.04
C LEU A 22 -6.66 16.10 -18.88
N GLU A 23 -6.30 16.87 -19.90
CA GLU A 23 -5.15 17.78 -19.92
C GLU A 23 -5.34 19.00 -18.99
N ASP A 24 -6.59 19.36 -18.70
CA ASP A 24 -6.94 20.53 -17.87
C ASP A 24 -7.01 20.18 -16.37
N GLY A 25 -6.65 18.93 -15.99
CA GLY A 25 -6.65 18.49 -14.60
C GLY A 25 -5.60 19.20 -13.75
N LEU A 26 -5.89 19.26 -12.45
CA LEU A 26 -4.99 19.82 -11.45
C LEU A 26 -3.64 19.09 -11.43
N ASP A 27 -2.57 19.83 -11.18
CA ASP A 27 -1.28 19.25 -10.87
C ASP A 27 -1.22 18.76 -9.40
N PRO A 28 -0.19 17.99 -9.00
CA PRO A 28 -0.09 17.48 -7.64
C PRO A 28 -0.07 18.57 -6.55
N VAL A 29 0.55 19.74 -6.80
CA VAL A 29 0.60 20.84 -5.81
C VAL A 29 -0.79 21.43 -5.61
N ALA A 30 -1.55 21.64 -6.69
CA ALA A 30 -2.91 22.14 -6.62
C ALA A 30 -3.85 21.15 -5.93
N LEU A 31 -3.72 19.84 -6.20
CA LEU A 31 -4.46 18.79 -5.50
C LEU A 31 -4.19 18.79 -3.99
N MET A 32 -2.91 18.88 -3.59
CA MET A 32 -2.50 18.94 -2.19
C MET A 32 -3.01 20.21 -1.50
N ALA A 33 -2.89 21.37 -2.16
CA ALA A 33 -3.36 22.63 -1.62
C ALA A 33 -4.88 22.62 -1.38
N GLU A 34 -5.63 22.11 -2.35
CA GLU A 34 -7.09 21.98 -2.22
C GLU A 34 -7.48 21.00 -1.13
N ALA A 35 -6.77 19.86 -1.00
CA ALA A 35 -7.01 18.90 0.07
C ALA A 35 -6.80 19.52 1.46
N LEU A 36 -5.74 20.30 1.65
CA LEU A 36 -5.50 20.99 2.93
C LEU A 36 -6.51 22.10 3.19
N ARG A 37 -6.95 22.88 2.17
CA ARG A 37 -8.03 23.86 2.36
C ARG A 37 -9.33 23.19 2.80
N ARG A 38 -9.65 22.03 2.28
CA ARG A 38 -10.81 21.24 2.73
C ARG A 38 -10.63 20.73 4.15
N ALA A 39 -9.42 20.28 4.52
CA ALA A 39 -9.11 19.89 5.90
C ALA A 39 -9.25 21.07 6.88
N ASP A 40 -8.79 22.26 6.48
CA ASP A 40 -8.96 23.48 7.25
C ASP A 40 -10.44 23.84 7.44
N ASN A 41 -11.23 23.78 6.38
CA ASN A 41 -12.67 24.03 6.43
C ASN A 41 -13.40 22.98 7.29
N ASP A 42 -13.03 21.70 7.22
CA ASP A 42 -13.59 20.63 8.07
C ASP A 42 -13.30 20.87 9.55
N ALA A 43 -12.14 21.45 9.85
CA ALA A 43 -11.75 21.84 11.21
C ALA A 43 -12.38 23.17 11.72
N GLY A 44 -13.19 23.85 10.91
CA GLY A 44 -13.81 25.13 11.21
C GLY A 44 -13.04 26.37 10.72
N GLY A 45 -11.94 26.18 10.02
CA GLY A 45 -11.14 27.22 9.37
C GLY A 45 -10.08 27.88 10.27
N GLY A 46 -9.09 28.49 9.63
CA GLY A 46 -8.04 29.27 10.31
C GLY A 46 -6.87 28.47 10.87
N TRP A 47 -6.83 27.15 10.68
CA TRP A 47 -5.73 26.32 11.15
C TRP A 47 -4.49 26.46 10.28
N LEU A 48 -4.67 26.51 8.97
CA LEU A 48 -3.54 26.63 8.02
C LEU A 48 -2.76 27.94 8.21
N ALA A 49 -3.42 29.03 8.60
CA ALA A 49 -2.75 30.31 8.87
C ALA A 49 -1.75 30.23 10.04
N GLU A 50 -1.95 29.30 10.96
CA GLU A 50 -1.08 29.07 12.12
C GLU A 50 -0.32 27.72 12.01
N CYS A 51 -0.25 27.14 10.81
CA CYS A 51 0.46 25.89 10.57
C CYS A 51 1.95 26.06 10.78
N ASP A 52 2.53 25.40 11.78
CA ASP A 52 3.95 25.44 12.13
C ASP A 52 4.75 24.25 11.59
N SER A 53 4.05 23.18 11.17
CA SER A 53 4.67 21.97 10.60
C SER A 53 3.90 21.46 9.38
N LEU A 54 4.58 21.29 8.25
CA LEU A 54 4.04 20.76 6.99
C LEU A 54 4.82 19.52 6.56
N ALA A 55 4.17 18.37 6.60
CA ALA A 55 4.71 17.08 6.15
C ALA A 55 4.06 16.63 4.84
N VAL A 56 4.86 16.36 3.81
CA VAL A 56 4.38 16.10 2.45
C VAL A 56 4.83 14.72 1.97
N VAL A 57 3.90 13.93 1.48
CA VAL A 57 4.22 12.73 0.70
C VAL A 57 4.68 13.18 -0.68
N SER A 58 5.93 12.84 -1.07
CA SER A 58 6.45 13.16 -2.39
C SER A 58 5.62 12.49 -3.49
N GLN A 59 5.65 13.04 -4.69
CA GLN A 59 4.92 12.56 -5.84
C GLN A 59 5.86 12.10 -6.96
N LEU A 60 5.39 11.27 -7.88
CA LEU A 60 6.17 10.69 -8.99
C LEU A 60 5.76 11.20 -10.37
N ALA A 61 4.48 11.47 -10.58
CA ALA A 61 3.96 11.73 -11.93
C ALA A 61 4.50 13.03 -12.56
N TRP A 62 4.94 13.98 -11.73
CA TRP A 62 5.43 15.30 -12.16
C TRP A 62 6.79 15.62 -11.53
N PRO A 63 7.86 14.89 -11.87
CA PRO A 63 9.15 14.93 -11.17
C PRO A 63 9.80 16.33 -11.17
N HIS A 64 9.51 17.19 -12.15
CA HIS A 64 10.00 18.56 -12.22
C HIS A 64 9.40 19.49 -11.15
N LEU A 65 8.32 19.08 -10.49
CA LEU A 65 7.74 19.83 -9.38
C LEU A 65 8.44 19.54 -8.05
N ASN A 66 9.15 18.40 -7.94
CA ASN A 66 9.87 18.06 -6.70
C ASN A 66 11.11 18.97 -6.49
N PRO A 67 11.41 19.40 -5.25
CA PRO A 67 10.60 19.18 -4.05
C PRO A 67 9.32 20.04 -4.09
N VAL A 68 8.21 19.47 -3.57
CA VAL A 68 6.89 20.14 -3.63
C VAL A 68 6.52 20.91 -2.35
N ASP A 69 7.17 20.63 -1.22
CA ASP A 69 6.87 21.21 0.09
C ASP A 69 6.87 22.74 0.09
N GLY A 70 7.93 23.37 -0.44
CA GLY A 70 8.02 24.83 -0.55
C GLY A 70 7.01 25.43 -1.54
N LYS A 71 6.74 24.73 -2.67
CA LYS A 71 5.73 25.16 -3.65
C LYS A 71 4.32 25.11 -3.05
N LEU A 72 4.05 24.06 -2.26
CA LEU A 72 2.79 23.89 -1.57
C LEU A 72 2.58 24.96 -0.49
N ALA A 73 3.62 25.24 0.33
CA ALA A 73 3.57 26.31 1.31
C ALA A 73 3.25 27.65 0.65
N GLY A 74 3.91 27.98 -0.47
CA GLY A 74 3.61 29.17 -1.27
C GLY A 74 2.18 29.19 -1.84
N ALA A 75 1.67 28.08 -2.35
CA ALA A 75 0.31 27.96 -2.87
C ALA A 75 -0.77 28.12 -1.78
N LEU A 76 -0.45 27.79 -0.53
CA LEU A 76 -1.31 27.97 0.64
C LEU A 76 -1.15 29.35 1.29
N GLY A 77 -0.07 30.08 0.98
CA GLY A 77 0.25 31.36 1.62
C GLY A 77 0.72 31.21 3.07
N ILE A 78 1.38 30.10 3.40
CA ILE A 78 1.89 29.77 4.74
C ILE A 78 3.42 29.67 4.75
N ASP A 79 4.02 29.88 5.92
CA ASP A 79 5.47 29.72 6.12
C ASP A 79 5.75 28.89 7.39
N PRO A 80 5.50 27.58 7.36
CA PRO A 80 5.71 26.73 8.51
C PRO A 80 7.18 26.62 8.87
N ALA A 81 7.48 26.71 10.17
CA ALA A 81 8.84 26.65 10.72
C ALA A 81 9.50 25.28 10.42
N HIS A 82 8.69 24.23 10.36
CA HIS A 82 9.13 22.89 9.98
C HIS A 82 8.46 22.45 8.67
N ARG A 83 9.28 22.04 7.71
CA ARG A 83 8.82 21.46 6.44
C ARG A 83 9.59 20.19 6.15
N GLU A 84 8.89 19.15 5.81
CA GLU A 84 9.51 17.90 5.39
C GLU A 84 8.76 17.28 4.19
N GLN A 85 9.50 16.57 3.36
CA GLN A 85 8.97 15.78 2.27
C GLN A 85 9.62 14.41 2.27
N THR A 86 8.84 13.36 2.06
CA THR A 86 9.41 12.01 1.93
C THR A 86 10.36 11.93 0.74
N VAL A 87 11.47 11.21 0.89
CA VAL A 87 12.50 11.06 -0.18
C VAL A 87 11.90 10.38 -1.42
N LYS A 88 11.07 9.37 -1.20
CA LYS A 88 10.28 8.68 -2.24
C LYS A 88 8.86 8.46 -1.72
N PRO A 89 7.84 8.50 -2.58
CA PRO A 89 6.50 8.11 -2.17
C PRO A 89 6.46 6.61 -1.92
N ASN A 90 5.92 6.22 -0.78
CA ASN A 90 5.75 4.83 -0.40
C ASN A 90 4.35 4.64 0.19
N GLY A 91 3.77 3.44 0.10
CA GLY A 91 2.40 3.22 0.53
C GLY A 91 2.18 3.43 2.04
N ASP A 92 3.23 3.29 2.86
CA ASP A 92 3.22 3.57 4.29
C ASP A 92 3.51 5.04 4.65
N SER A 93 3.93 5.88 3.69
CA SER A 93 4.36 7.26 3.94
C SER A 93 3.35 8.09 4.74
N PRO A 94 2.03 8.11 4.44
CA PRO A 94 1.09 8.91 5.22
C PRO A 94 0.97 8.47 6.68
N ILE A 95 1.05 7.18 6.95
CA ILE A 95 0.95 6.65 8.32
C ILE A 95 2.24 6.94 9.10
N ARG A 96 3.39 6.83 8.45
CA ARG A 96 4.67 7.24 9.02
C ARG A 96 4.66 8.72 9.38
N LEU A 97 4.26 9.60 8.45
CA LEU A 97 4.16 11.04 8.69
C LEU A 97 3.14 11.38 9.77
N LEU A 98 2.00 10.67 9.86
CA LEU A 98 1.05 10.84 10.97
C LEU A 98 1.70 10.51 12.31
N ASN A 99 2.46 9.42 12.41
CA ASN A 99 3.13 9.01 13.64
C ASN A 99 4.24 10.00 14.03
N GLU A 100 5.06 10.44 13.08
CA GLU A 100 6.11 11.45 13.28
C GLU A 100 5.50 12.80 13.71
N THR A 101 4.40 13.21 13.07
CA THR A 101 3.63 14.42 13.43
C THR A 101 3.08 14.33 14.86
N ALA A 102 2.50 13.19 15.23
CA ALA A 102 2.04 12.95 16.59
C ALA A 102 3.18 13.02 17.61
N ASN A 103 4.36 12.52 17.26
CA ASN A 103 5.57 12.62 18.08
C ASN A 103 6.04 14.06 18.26
N ARG A 104 5.99 14.90 17.22
CA ARG A 104 6.32 16.33 17.31
C ARG A 104 5.41 17.06 18.28
N ILE A 105 4.10 16.80 18.22
CA ILE A 105 3.13 17.37 19.18
C ILE A 105 3.43 16.89 20.59
N GLY A 106 3.67 15.59 20.78
CA GLY A 106 4.05 15.02 22.06
C GLY A 106 5.35 15.55 22.65
N ALA A 107 6.31 15.92 21.79
CA ALA A 107 7.56 16.58 22.20
C ALA A 107 7.37 18.07 22.50
N GLY A 108 6.26 18.68 22.08
CA GLY A 108 6.04 20.14 22.14
C GLY A 108 6.80 20.91 21.05
N GLU A 109 7.14 20.23 19.94
CA GLU A 109 7.87 20.79 18.80
C GLU A 109 6.96 21.25 17.65
N GLY A 110 5.66 21.06 17.80
CA GLY A 110 4.63 21.47 16.85
C GLY A 110 3.30 21.66 17.56
N THR A 111 2.50 22.63 17.09
CA THR A 111 1.17 22.93 17.63
C THR A 111 0.09 22.67 16.60
N VAL A 112 0.29 23.15 15.36
CA VAL A 112 -0.62 22.91 14.23
C VAL A 112 0.17 22.27 13.10
N CYS A 113 -0.06 21.00 12.87
CA CYS A 113 0.68 20.21 11.91
C CYS A 113 -0.24 19.73 10.77
N ALA A 114 0.20 19.91 9.53
CA ALA A 114 -0.51 19.43 8.35
C ALA A 114 0.26 18.29 7.68
N VAL A 115 -0.46 17.23 7.30
CA VAL A 115 0.08 16.11 6.52
C VAL A 115 -0.73 15.98 5.23
N VAL A 116 -0.05 15.84 4.09
CA VAL A 116 -0.73 15.81 2.80
C VAL A 116 0.08 15.07 1.73
N GLY A 117 -0.62 14.56 0.74
CA GLY A 117 -0.04 14.09 -0.52
C GLY A 117 -1.04 14.16 -1.67
N GLY A 118 -0.56 13.99 -2.87
CA GLY A 118 -1.41 14.00 -4.06
C GLY A 118 -0.67 13.56 -5.32
N GLU A 119 -1.40 12.93 -6.23
CA GLU A 119 -0.91 12.46 -7.53
C GLU A 119 -1.91 12.78 -8.66
N ALA A 120 -1.41 13.36 -9.73
CA ALA A 120 -2.16 13.66 -10.94
C ALA A 120 -1.75 12.74 -12.09
N LEU A 121 -1.87 11.43 -11.89
CA LEU A 121 -1.40 10.40 -12.82
C LEU A 121 -2.21 10.36 -14.10
N ARG A 122 -3.51 10.59 -14.00
CA ARG A 122 -4.41 10.57 -15.15
C ARG A 122 -4.14 11.76 -16.08
N THR A 123 -3.96 12.95 -15.54
CA THR A 123 -3.54 14.13 -16.29
C THR A 123 -2.15 13.97 -16.89
N ALA A 124 -1.20 13.43 -16.11
CA ALA A 124 0.13 13.15 -16.62
C ALA A 124 0.13 12.21 -17.84
N ALA A 125 -0.71 11.16 -17.79
CA ALA A 125 -0.87 10.23 -18.91
C ALA A 125 -1.47 10.91 -20.14
N ALA A 126 -2.46 11.78 -19.97
CA ALA A 126 -3.06 12.56 -21.06
C ALA A 126 -2.07 13.53 -21.72
N LEU A 127 -1.16 14.10 -20.91
CA LEU A 127 -0.06 14.94 -21.40
C LEU A 127 1.13 14.11 -21.95
N SER A 128 0.91 12.82 -22.21
CA SER A 128 1.94 11.89 -22.73
C SER A 128 3.22 11.83 -21.89
N ARG A 129 3.12 12.06 -20.58
CA ARG A 129 4.25 11.91 -19.66
C ARG A 129 4.59 10.44 -19.48
N PRO A 130 5.88 10.09 -19.28
CA PRO A 130 6.30 8.72 -19.02
C PRO A 130 5.56 8.13 -17.81
N ASP A 131 5.29 6.80 -17.85
CA ASP A 131 4.72 6.07 -16.71
C ASP A 131 5.67 6.15 -15.49
N PRO A 132 5.29 6.84 -14.41
CA PRO A 132 6.18 7.08 -13.28
C PRO A 132 6.56 5.80 -12.54
N LEU A 133 5.71 4.78 -12.57
CA LEU A 133 6.02 3.49 -11.96
C LEU A 133 7.14 2.75 -12.68
N ARG A 134 7.27 2.97 -14.00
CA ARG A 134 8.30 2.32 -14.83
C ARG A 134 9.58 3.15 -14.95
N THR A 135 9.46 4.47 -14.88
CA THR A 135 10.57 5.41 -15.13
C THR A 135 11.16 6.03 -13.86
N ALA A 136 10.62 5.69 -12.69
CA ALA A 136 11.08 6.25 -11.42
C ALA A 136 12.60 6.03 -11.20
N PRO A 137 13.36 7.07 -10.86
CA PRO A 137 14.82 7.00 -10.77
C PRO A 137 15.34 5.98 -9.75
N HIS A 138 14.55 5.70 -8.70
CA HIS A 138 14.91 4.73 -7.66
C HIS A 138 14.76 3.27 -8.12
N ARG A 139 14.22 3.00 -9.31
CA ARG A 139 14.08 1.64 -9.85
C ARG A 139 15.29 1.27 -10.67
N ASN A 140 15.95 0.21 -10.26
CA ASN A 140 17.08 -0.34 -11.00
C ASN A 140 16.59 -1.29 -12.12
N HIS A 141 16.39 -0.74 -13.31
CA HIS A 141 15.95 -1.50 -14.49
C HIS A 141 16.98 -2.48 -15.03
N THR A 142 18.22 -2.43 -14.57
CA THR A 142 19.31 -3.33 -14.96
C THR A 142 19.64 -4.37 -13.90
N SER A 143 18.91 -4.38 -12.78
CA SER A 143 19.09 -5.36 -11.72
C SER A 143 18.82 -6.79 -12.21
N TYR A 144 19.31 -7.76 -11.45
CA TYR A 144 19.04 -9.18 -11.73
C TYR A 144 17.56 -9.48 -11.87
N ALA A 145 16.74 -8.98 -10.94
CA ALA A 145 15.28 -9.09 -10.98
C ALA A 145 14.68 -8.49 -12.26
N ALA A 146 15.11 -7.27 -12.63
CA ALA A 146 14.60 -6.56 -13.80
C ALA A 146 14.93 -7.29 -15.12
N ARG A 147 16.13 -7.87 -15.23
CA ARG A 147 16.51 -8.71 -16.39
C ARG A 147 15.60 -9.94 -16.55
N HIS A 148 14.93 -10.37 -15.48
CA HIS A 148 13.96 -11.46 -15.47
C HIS A 148 12.50 -10.97 -15.48
N GLY A 149 12.23 -9.67 -15.77
CA GLY A 149 10.89 -9.11 -15.91
C GLY A 149 10.22 -8.64 -14.61
N LEU A 150 10.95 -8.62 -13.49
CA LEU A 150 10.43 -8.18 -12.19
C LEU A 150 10.86 -6.72 -11.93
N VAL A 151 10.07 -5.75 -12.39
CA VAL A 151 10.39 -4.31 -12.36
C VAL A 151 9.43 -3.50 -11.50
N VAL A 152 8.13 -3.73 -11.66
CA VAL A 152 7.08 -2.96 -11.00
C VAL A 152 6.24 -3.86 -10.07
N PRO A 153 5.45 -3.29 -9.15
CA PRO A 153 4.71 -4.10 -8.17
C PRO A 153 3.90 -5.24 -8.78
N VAL A 154 3.20 -5.01 -9.87
CA VAL A 154 2.38 -6.05 -10.52
C VAL A 154 3.20 -7.24 -11.05
N ASP A 155 4.50 -7.05 -11.25
CA ASP A 155 5.41 -8.13 -11.65
C ASP A 155 5.82 -9.00 -10.45
N VAL A 156 5.85 -8.44 -9.24
CA VAL A 156 6.43 -9.06 -8.03
C VAL A 156 5.37 -9.65 -7.10
N TYR A 157 4.27 -8.95 -6.87
CA TYR A 157 3.26 -9.39 -5.90
C TYR A 157 2.61 -10.76 -6.17
N PRO A 158 2.49 -11.23 -7.44
CA PRO A 158 2.08 -12.62 -7.69
C PRO A 158 2.97 -13.67 -7.02
N LEU A 159 4.26 -13.38 -6.82
CA LEU A 159 5.19 -14.29 -6.14
C LEU A 159 4.72 -14.58 -4.71
N TYR A 160 4.26 -13.56 -3.98
CA TYR A 160 3.71 -13.71 -2.63
C TYR A 160 2.36 -14.42 -2.61
N GLU A 161 1.49 -14.11 -3.57
CA GLU A 161 0.17 -14.76 -3.69
C GLU A 161 0.33 -16.27 -3.92
N ASN A 162 1.15 -16.65 -4.91
CA ASN A 162 1.34 -18.04 -5.29
C ASN A 162 2.05 -18.84 -4.19
N ALA A 163 3.13 -18.30 -3.62
CA ALA A 163 3.82 -18.95 -2.49
C ALA A 163 2.93 -19.06 -1.26
N GLY A 164 2.19 -18.00 -0.93
CA GLY A 164 1.29 -18.00 0.24
C GLY A 164 0.15 -19.01 0.10
N ARG A 165 -0.43 -19.12 -1.10
CA ARG A 165 -1.46 -20.11 -1.42
C ARG A 165 -0.90 -21.53 -1.29
N ALA A 166 0.24 -21.81 -1.89
CA ALA A 166 0.91 -23.11 -1.81
C ALA A 166 1.25 -23.51 -0.36
N ALA A 167 1.80 -22.60 0.43
CA ALA A 167 2.15 -22.85 1.83
C ALA A 167 0.94 -23.24 2.69
N ARG A 168 -0.26 -22.79 2.32
CA ARG A 168 -1.51 -23.14 3.01
C ARG A 168 -2.21 -24.36 2.40
N GLY A 169 -1.66 -24.96 1.34
CA GLY A 169 -2.30 -26.07 0.63
C GLY A 169 -3.61 -25.68 -0.08
N GLU A 170 -3.78 -24.39 -0.40
CA GLU A 170 -4.98 -23.88 -1.06
C GLU A 170 -4.90 -24.07 -2.58
N MET A 171 -5.96 -24.62 -3.18
CA MET A 171 -6.11 -24.64 -4.63
C MET A 171 -6.29 -23.22 -5.18
N LEU A 172 -6.01 -23.03 -6.47
CA LEU A 172 -6.17 -21.73 -7.14
C LEU A 172 -7.60 -21.18 -6.95
N VAL A 173 -8.62 -22.01 -7.11
CA VAL A 173 -10.02 -21.61 -6.97
C VAL A 173 -10.34 -21.09 -5.57
N GLN A 174 -9.73 -21.66 -4.52
CA GLN A 174 -9.94 -21.21 -3.13
C GLN A 174 -9.29 -19.84 -2.90
N GLY A 175 -8.03 -19.65 -3.33
CA GLY A 175 -7.35 -18.37 -3.24
C GLY A 175 -8.05 -17.26 -4.03
N GLN A 176 -8.59 -17.59 -5.21
CA GLN A 176 -9.37 -16.64 -6.02
C GLN A 176 -10.75 -16.35 -5.40
N ALA A 177 -11.41 -17.31 -4.79
CA ALA A 177 -12.67 -17.09 -4.08
C ALA A 177 -12.48 -16.09 -2.92
N GLU A 178 -11.41 -16.21 -2.14
CA GLU A 178 -11.07 -15.24 -1.09
C GLU A 178 -10.80 -13.85 -1.69
N SER A 179 -10.00 -13.75 -2.76
CA SER A 179 -9.73 -12.47 -3.44
C SER A 179 -11.03 -11.82 -3.94
N GLY A 180 -11.90 -12.62 -4.60
CA GLY A 180 -13.18 -12.14 -5.11
C GLY A 180 -14.09 -11.60 -4.00
N ALA A 181 -14.19 -12.34 -2.88
CA ALA A 181 -15.01 -11.93 -1.73
C ALA A 181 -14.54 -10.60 -1.13
N LEU A 182 -13.21 -10.45 -0.91
CA LEU A 182 -12.62 -9.23 -0.35
C LEU A 182 -12.81 -8.05 -1.29
N TRP A 183 -12.53 -8.20 -2.58
CA TRP A 183 -12.66 -7.12 -3.58
C TRP A 183 -14.11 -6.71 -3.83
N ALA A 184 -15.03 -7.68 -3.89
CA ALA A 184 -16.46 -7.36 -3.94
C ALA A 184 -16.90 -6.57 -2.68
N GLY A 185 -16.38 -6.93 -1.49
CA GLY A 185 -16.58 -6.18 -0.25
C GLY A 185 -16.09 -4.74 -0.37
N MET A 186 -14.85 -4.54 -0.85
CA MET A 186 -14.27 -3.21 -1.06
C MET A 186 -15.10 -2.38 -2.06
N SER A 187 -15.59 -2.98 -3.14
CA SER A 187 -16.40 -2.27 -4.14
C SER A 187 -17.73 -1.76 -3.56
N ARG A 188 -18.33 -2.49 -2.61
CA ARG A 188 -19.53 -2.04 -1.89
C ARG A 188 -19.23 -0.84 -0.99
N VAL A 189 -18.13 -0.88 -0.23
CA VAL A 189 -17.68 0.28 0.58
C VAL A 189 -17.41 1.48 -0.33
N ALA A 190 -16.70 1.30 -1.44
CA ALA A 190 -16.43 2.37 -2.39
C ALA A 190 -17.71 2.98 -3.01
N ALA A 191 -18.76 2.20 -3.20
CA ALA A 191 -20.05 2.71 -3.74
C ALA A 191 -20.70 3.72 -2.79
N GLU A 192 -20.52 3.55 -1.48
CA GLU A 192 -21.05 4.43 -0.44
C GLU A 192 -20.11 5.61 -0.12
N CYS A 193 -18.82 5.50 -0.41
CA CYS A 193 -17.83 6.54 -0.18
C CYS A 193 -17.81 7.57 -1.33
N GLU A 194 -18.15 8.83 -1.05
CA GLU A 194 -18.18 9.90 -2.07
C GLU A 194 -16.80 10.20 -2.68
N HIS A 195 -15.74 9.95 -1.91
CA HIS A 195 -14.35 10.18 -2.31
C HIS A 195 -13.71 9.00 -3.05
N ALA A 196 -14.42 7.86 -3.19
CA ALA A 196 -13.90 6.73 -3.95
C ALA A 196 -13.89 7.00 -5.46
N TRP A 197 -12.84 6.51 -6.15
CA TRP A 197 -12.67 6.73 -7.58
C TRP A 197 -13.62 5.91 -8.43
N LEU A 198 -13.86 4.65 -8.10
CA LEU A 198 -14.80 3.76 -8.79
C LEU A 198 -15.93 3.38 -7.82
N ARG A 199 -17.12 3.92 -8.03
CA ARG A 199 -18.26 3.79 -7.12
C ARG A 199 -19.31 2.78 -7.61
N LYS A 200 -18.95 1.89 -8.53
CA LYS A 200 -19.83 0.82 -9.01
C LYS A 200 -19.48 -0.50 -8.32
N PRO A 201 -20.41 -1.12 -7.57
CA PRO A 201 -20.20 -2.43 -7.01
C PRO A 201 -19.97 -3.49 -8.10
N VAL A 202 -19.12 -4.46 -7.79
CA VAL A 202 -18.85 -5.63 -8.63
C VAL A 202 -19.04 -6.92 -7.83
N SER A 203 -19.38 -8.01 -8.50
CA SER A 203 -19.48 -9.32 -7.85
C SER A 203 -18.11 -9.97 -7.65
N ALA A 204 -18.04 -10.96 -6.75
CA ALA A 204 -16.82 -11.75 -6.55
C ALA A 204 -16.38 -12.46 -7.83
N GLU A 205 -17.34 -12.95 -8.63
CA GLU A 205 -17.09 -13.58 -9.92
C GLU A 205 -16.51 -12.60 -10.94
N GLU A 206 -17.09 -11.38 -11.06
CA GLU A 206 -16.55 -10.33 -11.95
C GLU A 206 -15.12 -9.97 -11.60
N VAL A 207 -14.74 -9.96 -10.32
CA VAL A 207 -13.37 -9.65 -9.87
C VAL A 207 -12.36 -10.66 -10.40
N VAL A 208 -12.65 -11.95 -10.35
CA VAL A 208 -11.67 -13.01 -10.63
C VAL A 208 -11.76 -13.57 -12.04
N THR A 209 -12.86 -13.28 -12.76
CA THR A 209 -13.07 -13.81 -14.11
C THR A 209 -12.52 -12.86 -15.17
N PRO A 210 -11.56 -13.29 -16.01
CA PRO A 210 -11.06 -12.50 -17.13
C PRO A 210 -12.19 -12.17 -18.14
N SER A 211 -12.20 -10.90 -18.59
CA SER A 211 -13.12 -10.41 -19.62
C SER A 211 -12.50 -9.20 -20.33
N ASP A 212 -13.14 -8.68 -21.38
CA ASP A 212 -12.67 -7.48 -22.11
C ASP A 212 -12.49 -6.27 -21.19
N ARG A 213 -13.28 -6.17 -20.12
CA ARG A 213 -13.19 -5.09 -19.12
C ARG A 213 -12.29 -5.43 -17.94
N ASN A 214 -12.03 -6.71 -17.73
CA ASN A 214 -11.25 -7.24 -16.62
C ASN A 214 -10.18 -8.25 -17.10
N ARG A 215 -9.30 -7.78 -17.98
CA ARG A 215 -8.27 -8.66 -18.56
C ARG A 215 -7.29 -9.22 -17.52
N SER A 216 -6.67 -10.35 -17.82
CA SER A 216 -5.52 -10.86 -17.06
C SER A 216 -4.34 -9.88 -17.15
N ILE A 217 -3.66 -9.66 -16.03
CA ILE A 217 -2.49 -8.77 -15.94
C ILE A 217 -1.22 -9.58 -15.65
N ALA A 218 -1.19 -10.24 -14.49
CA ALA A 218 -0.12 -11.12 -14.05
C ALA A 218 -0.73 -12.23 -13.19
N PHE A 219 -0.50 -13.50 -13.56
CA PHE A 219 -1.14 -14.63 -12.87
C PHE A 219 -0.85 -14.63 -11.37
N PRO A 220 -1.90 -14.75 -10.49
CA PRO A 220 -3.29 -15.06 -10.84
C PRO A 220 -4.21 -13.84 -10.98
N TYR A 221 -3.69 -12.63 -11.13
CA TYR A 221 -4.43 -11.38 -11.02
C TYR A 221 -5.05 -10.90 -12.32
N THR A 222 -6.31 -10.50 -12.23
CA THR A 222 -7.01 -9.70 -13.23
C THR A 222 -6.81 -8.20 -12.98
N LYS A 223 -7.28 -7.36 -13.88
CA LYS A 223 -7.22 -5.89 -13.76
C LYS A 223 -7.96 -5.38 -12.51
N LEU A 224 -9.08 -5.99 -12.12
CA LEU A 224 -9.83 -5.60 -10.91
C LEU A 224 -9.14 -6.02 -9.61
N GLN A 225 -8.14 -6.90 -9.66
CA GLN A 225 -7.38 -7.33 -8.49
C GLN A 225 -6.10 -6.50 -8.25
N VAL A 226 -5.85 -5.47 -9.06
CA VAL A 226 -4.67 -4.62 -8.92
C VAL A 226 -5.06 -3.17 -8.63
N ALA A 227 -4.16 -2.44 -7.98
CA ALA A 227 -4.35 -1.02 -7.68
C ALA A 227 -4.63 -0.19 -8.94
N ASN A 228 -5.58 0.72 -8.87
CA ASN A 228 -5.93 1.63 -9.95
C ASN A 228 -5.16 2.95 -9.81
N SER A 229 -4.04 3.08 -10.50
CA SER A 229 -3.23 4.30 -10.50
C SER A 229 -3.71 5.36 -11.51
N SER A 230 -4.75 5.09 -12.32
CA SER A 230 -5.26 6.08 -13.29
C SER A 230 -6.22 7.07 -12.60
N VAL A 231 -5.68 7.89 -11.73
CA VAL A 231 -6.42 8.82 -10.85
C VAL A 231 -5.74 10.20 -10.82
N ASN A 232 -6.52 11.21 -10.42
CA ASN A 232 -6.04 12.51 -9.95
C ASN A 232 -6.64 12.69 -8.55
N GLN A 233 -5.87 12.43 -7.52
CA GLN A 233 -6.34 12.44 -6.13
C GLN A 233 -5.35 13.12 -5.21
N GLY A 234 -5.89 13.92 -4.27
CA GLY A 234 -5.16 14.51 -3.17
C GLY A 234 -5.92 14.30 -1.85
N ALA A 235 -5.20 14.06 -0.76
CA ALA A 235 -5.77 13.98 0.57
C ALA A 235 -4.77 14.45 1.61
N GLY A 236 -5.30 15.08 2.66
CA GLY A 236 -4.51 15.55 3.79
C GLY A 236 -5.37 15.72 5.04
N PHE A 237 -4.69 15.97 6.14
CA PHE A 237 -5.32 16.11 7.45
C PHE A 237 -4.51 17.05 8.34
N ILE A 238 -5.18 17.63 9.35
CA ILE A 238 -4.59 18.54 10.34
C ILE A 238 -4.59 17.85 11.69
N VAL A 239 -3.42 17.81 12.33
CA VAL A 239 -3.17 17.25 13.64
C VAL A 239 -2.75 18.37 14.59
N THR A 240 -3.26 18.37 15.80
CA THR A 240 -2.92 19.36 16.84
C THR A 240 -2.92 18.71 18.22
N SER A 241 -2.54 19.47 19.26
CA SER A 241 -2.74 19.01 20.63
C SER A 241 -4.20 19.12 21.07
N LEU A 242 -4.61 18.24 21.98
CA LEU A 242 -5.95 18.31 22.58
C LEU A 242 -6.20 19.66 23.26
N ALA A 243 -5.17 20.24 23.91
CA ALA A 243 -5.26 21.55 24.53
C ALA A 243 -5.56 22.65 23.51
N GLU A 244 -4.87 22.65 22.37
CA GLU A 244 -5.08 23.61 21.29
C GLU A 244 -6.47 23.46 20.65
N ALA A 245 -6.91 22.22 20.41
CA ALA A 245 -8.24 21.95 19.88
C ALA A 245 -9.33 22.50 20.82
N ARG A 246 -9.17 22.30 22.15
CA ARG A 246 -10.07 22.88 23.18
C ARG A 246 -10.02 24.39 23.24
N ARG A 247 -8.81 24.97 23.16
CA ARG A 247 -8.61 26.43 23.13
C ARG A 247 -9.36 27.09 21.97
N ARG A 248 -9.42 26.41 20.82
CA ARG A 248 -10.17 26.88 19.64
C ARG A 248 -11.66 26.52 19.66
N GLY A 249 -12.13 25.81 20.69
CA GLY A 249 -13.53 25.45 20.83
C GLY A 249 -14.01 24.35 19.87
N VAL A 250 -13.09 23.48 19.42
CA VAL A 250 -13.49 22.31 18.62
C VAL A 250 -14.33 21.39 19.49
N ASP A 251 -15.48 20.97 18.96
CA ASP A 251 -16.34 19.98 19.62
C ASP A 251 -15.57 18.66 19.83
N GLU A 252 -15.52 18.19 21.09
CA GLU A 252 -14.81 16.95 21.43
C GLU A 252 -15.36 15.73 20.67
N ALA A 253 -16.63 15.72 20.30
CA ALA A 253 -17.23 14.66 19.46
C ALA A 253 -16.66 14.61 18.04
N ARG A 254 -15.99 15.66 17.58
CA ARG A 254 -15.32 15.73 16.29
C ARG A 254 -13.84 15.34 16.35
N LEU A 255 -13.26 15.24 17.53
CA LEU A 255 -11.85 14.91 17.71
C LEU A 255 -11.63 13.41 17.47
N VAL A 256 -10.56 13.08 16.75
CA VAL A 256 -10.10 11.70 16.64
C VAL A 256 -8.69 11.61 17.21
N TYR A 257 -8.54 10.82 18.25
CA TYR A 257 -7.31 10.64 18.98
C TYR A 257 -6.36 9.72 18.23
N VAL A 258 -5.09 10.09 18.17
CA VAL A 258 -4.03 9.25 17.62
C VAL A 258 -3.55 8.30 18.73
N GLY A 259 -3.56 7.00 18.44
CA GLY A 259 -3.03 5.96 19.32
C GLY A 259 -1.58 5.61 18.97
N HIS A 260 -1.06 4.57 19.62
CA HIS A 260 0.27 4.04 19.29
C HIS A 260 0.29 3.45 17.89
N GLY A 261 1.42 3.67 17.19
CA GLY A 261 1.77 3.00 15.95
C GLY A 261 2.94 2.05 16.10
N ALA A 262 3.11 1.14 15.14
CA ALA A 262 4.25 0.23 15.07
C ALA A 262 4.66 -0.02 13.62
N ALA A 263 5.95 -0.03 13.35
CA ALA A 263 6.52 -0.22 12.03
C ALA A 263 7.69 -1.21 12.06
N ALA A 264 7.84 -1.92 10.95
CA ALA A 264 9.01 -2.73 10.63
C ALA A 264 9.06 -2.94 9.10
N HIS A 265 10.20 -3.36 8.58
CA HIS A 265 10.37 -3.58 7.15
C HIS A 265 11.10 -4.89 6.84
N GLU A 266 10.88 -5.39 5.63
CA GLU A 266 11.65 -6.46 5.02
C GLU A 266 12.83 -5.88 4.23
N SER A 267 13.72 -6.76 3.67
CA SER A 267 14.74 -6.30 2.73
C SER A 267 14.14 -5.53 1.55
N GLU A 268 14.78 -4.43 1.15
CA GLU A 268 14.42 -3.70 -0.09
C GLU A 268 14.57 -4.58 -1.33
N ASN A 269 15.46 -5.57 -1.29
CA ASN A 269 15.57 -6.59 -2.31
C ASN A 269 14.63 -7.77 -1.97
N PHE A 270 13.51 -7.85 -2.65
CA PHE A 270 12.53 -8.93 -2.42
C PHE A 270 13.07 -10.34 -2.70
N LEU A 271 14.22 -10.48 -3.37
CA LEU A 271 14.91 -11.77 -3.54
C LEU A 271 15.67 -12.20 -2.28
N GLU A 272 15.92 -11.26 -1.35
CA GLU A 272 16.60 -11.51 -0.06
C GLU A 272 15.61 -11.71 1.09
N ARG A 273 14.43 -12.24 0.82
CA ARG A 273 13.47 -12.66 1.84
C ARG A 273 13.71 -14.11 2.26
N ASP A 274 13.45 -14.40 3.52
CA ASP A 274 13.41 -15.78 4.03
C ASP A 274 12.27 -16.56 3.38
N SER A 275 11.09 -15.94 3.22
CA SER A 275 9.87 -16.53 2.65
C SER A 275 9.08 -15.53 1.81
N TYR A 276 8.37 -16.03 0.81
CA TYR A 276 7.32 -15.29 0.08
C TYR A 276 5.92 -15.54 0.67
N ALA A 277 5.77 -16.53 1.56
CA ALA A 277 4.47 -16.92 2.11
C ALA A 277 4.11 -16.17 3.40
N ALA A 278 5.08 -15.53 4.04
CA ALA A 278 4.92 -14.79 5.29
C ALA A 278 5.69 -13.46 5.25
N SER A 279 5.36 -12.58 6.18
CA SER A 279 6.09 -11.31 6.39
C SER A 279 6.16 -11.04 7.90
N PRO A 280 7.31 -11.32 8.55
CA PRO A 280 7.53 -11.00 9.95
C PRO A 280 7.30 -9.53 10.28
N SER A 281 7.73 -8.62 9.41
CA SER A 281 7.55 -7.18 9.62
C SER A 281 6.07 -6.76 9.58
N LEU A 282 5.26 -7.36 8.70
CA LEU A 282 3.82 -7.14 8.67
C LEU A 282 3.17 -7.63 9.97
N ALA A 283 3.51 -8.84 10.41
CA ALA A 283 2.97 -9.41 11.64
C ALA A 283 3.34 -8.54 12.86
N VAL A 284 4.61 -8.19 13.01
CA VAL A 284 5.10 -7.35 14.10
C VAL A 284 4.41 -5.99 14.11
N SER A 285 4.24 -5.32 12.97
CA SER A 285 3.60 -4.02 12.92
C SER A 285 2.16 -4.05 13.44
N ILE A 286 1.38 -5.07 13.09
CA ILE A 286 0.00 -5.22 13.55
C ILE A 286 -0.05 -5.62 15.02
N GLU A 287 0.68 -6.66 15.42
CA GLU A 287 0.65 -7.21 16.77
C GLU A 287 1.13 -6.17 17.81
N ARG A 288 2.23 -5.46 17.52
CA ARG A 288 2.75 -4.43 18.41
C ARG A 288 1.83 -3.20 18.50
N CYS A 289 1.20 -2.80 17.39
CA CYS A 289 0.20 -1.74 17.43
C CYS A 289 -0.96 -2.11 18.37
N LEU A 290 -1.48 -3.31 18.30
CA LEU A 290 -2.54 -3.78 19.21
C LEU A 290 -2.06 -3.82 20.66
N GLU A 291 -0.91 -4.44 20.92
CA GLU A 291 -0.34 -4.61 22.26
C GLU A 291 -0.08 -3.27 22.94
N MET A 292 0.58 -2.33 22.28
CA MET A 292 0.89 -1.02 22.83
C MET A 292 -0.35 -0.18 23.15
N ASN A 293 -1.44 -0.40 22.44
CA ASN A 293 -2.73 0.24 22.73
C ASN A 293 -3.57 -0.56 23.73
N GLY A 294 -3.11 -1.72 24.20
CA GLY A 294 -3.82 -2.57 25.15
C GLY A 294 -5.16 -3.11 24.64
N ILE A 295 -5.24 -3.39 23.32
CA ILE A 295 -6.46 -3.84 22.65
C ILE A 295 -6.24 -5.12 21.87
N THR A 296 -7.34 -5.74 21.47
CA THR A 296 -7.41 -6.90 20.57
C THR A 296 -8.18 -6.54 19.30
N ALA A 297 -8.19 -7.42 18.32
CA ALA A 297 -9.02 -7.25 17.12
C ALA A 297 -10.53 -7.14 17.43
N ALA A 298 -10.99 -7.68 18.55
CA ALA A 298 -12.40 -7.61 18.96
C ALA A 298 -12.82 -6.20 19.39
N ASP A 299 -11.86 -5.36 19.80
CA ASP A 299 -12.10 -3.97 20.24
C ASP A 299 -12.17 -2.98 19.06
N LEU A 300 -11.86 -3.46 17.85
CA LEU A 300 -11.87 -2.65 16.64
C LEU A 300 -13.27 -2.58 16.02
N SER A 301 -13.74 -1.36 15.76
CA SER A 301 -14.96 -1.11 14.99
C SER A 301 -14.70 -1.13 13.50
N HIS A 302 -13.57 -0.61 13.06
CA HIS A 302 -13.19 -0.45 11.66
C HIS A 302 -11.73 -0.80 11.43
N VAL A 303 -11.41 -1.25 10.21
CA VAL A 303 -10.03 -1.45 9.76
C VAL A 303 -9.85 -0.92 8.35
N GLU A 304 -8.65 -0.47 8.05
CA GLU A 304 -8.15 -0.29 6.69
C GLU A 304 -6.94 -1.18 6.51
N LEU A 305 -7.06 -2.23 5.71
CA LEU A 305 -5.96 -3.14 5.37
C LEU A 305 -5.48 -2.82 3.96
N TYR A 306 -4.29 -2.27 3.85
CA TYR A 306 -3.70 -1.87 2.57
C TYR A 306 -3.85 -2.94 1.49
N SER A 307 -4.38 -2.58 0.32
CA SER A 307 -4.88 -3.54 -0.66
C SER A 307 -4.38 -3.28 -2.09
N CYS A 308 -3.07 -3.03 -2.24
CA CYS A 308 -2.47 -2.88 -3.57
C CYS A 308 -2.63 -4.15 -4.43
N PHE A 309 -2.51 -5.33 -3.80
CA PHE A 309 -2.70 -6.66 -4.39
C PHE A 309 -3.29 -7.61 -3.33
N PRO A 310 -4.03 -8.66 -3.74
CA PRO A 310 -4.75 -9.55 -2.81
C PRO A 310 -3.91 -10.18 -1.70
N CYS A 311 -2.67 -10.56 -1.96
CA CYS A 311 -1.80 -11.18 -0.95
C CYS A 311 -1.60 -10.31 0.29
N VAL A 312 -1.58 -8.97 0.17
CA VAL A 312 -1.31 -8.05 1.28
C VAL A 312 -2.45 -8.06 2.31
N PRO A 313 -3.70 -7.67 1.96
CA PRO A 313 -4.78 -7.70 2.95
C PRO A 313 -5.15 -9.11 3.40
N LYS A 314 -4.90 -10.16 2.60
CA LYS A 314 -5.05 -11.54 3.05
C LYS A 314 -4.10 -11.89 4.19
N LEU A 315 -2.81 -11.52 4.08
CA LEU A 315 -1.83 -11.71 5.16
C LEU A 315 -2.21 -10.89 6.38
N ALA A 316 -2.48 -9.58 6.22
CA ALA A 316 -2.84 -8.69 7.31
C ALA A 316 -4.11 -9.15 8.04
N ARG A 317 -5.14 -9.58 7.30
CA ARG A 317 -6.39 -10.12 7.85
C ARG A 317 -6.14 -11.36 8.70
N ARG A 318 -5.28 -12.27 8.24
CA ARG A 318 -4.94 -13.50 8.98
C ARG A 318 -4.17 -13.19 10.27
N VAL A 319 -3.19 -12.29 10.22
CA VAL A 319 -2.45 -11.86 11.41
C VAL A 319 -3.40 -11.22 12.43
N LEU A 320 -4.29 -10.35 11.96
CA LEU A 320 -5.28 -9.68 12.80
C LEU A 320 -6.39 -10.61 13.31
N GLY A 321 -6.60 -11.78 12.67
CA GLY A 321 -7.75 -12.62 12.95
C GLY A 321 -9.08 -11.99 12.50
N TRP A 322 -9.05 -11.08 11.51
CA TRP A 322 -10.24 -10.36 11.07
C TRP A 322 -11.16 -11.22 10.20
N PRO A 323 -12.47 -11.31 10.52
CA PRO A 323 -13.41 -12.13 9.76
C PRO A 323 -13.54 -11.67 8.30
N ILE A 324 -13.69 -12.63 7.38
CA ILE A 324 -13.80 -12.30 5.94
C ILE A 324 -15.11 -11.59 5.60
N GLU A 325 -16.13 -11.76 6.42
CA GLU A 325 -17.45 -11.17 6.26
C GLU A 325 -17.47 -9.69 6.64
N LYS A 326 -16.51 -9.24 7.47
CA LYS A 326 -16.39 -7.84 7.87
C LYS A 326 -15.62 -7.04 6.80
N PRO A 327 -16.00 -5.77 6.56
CA PRO A 327 -15.24 -4.89 5.69
C PRO A 327 -13.78 -4.77 6.14
N ILE A 328 -12.85 -4.82 5.18
CA ILE A 328 -11.40 -4.66 5.43
C ILE A 328 -10.90 -3.27 5.01
N THR A 329 -11.81 -2.37 4.70
CA THR A 329 -11.52 -1.00 4.23
C THR A 329 -12.62 -0.05 4.67
N VAL A 330 -12.28 1.22 4.86
CA VAL A 330 -13.22 2.34 5.05
C VAL A 330 -13.31 3.24 3.82
N PHE A 331 -12.42 3.06 2.83
CA PHE A 331 -12.33 3.89 1.63
C PHE A 331 -12.66 3.14 0.32
N GLY A 332 -12.53 1.80 0.31
CA GLY A 332 -12.84 0.97 -0.86
C GLY A 332 -11.62 0.30 -1.50
N GLY A 333 -10.46 0.34 -0.86
CA GLY A 333 -9.22 -0.27 -1.34
C GLY A 333 -8.61 0.45 -2.56
N LEU A 334 -7.36 0.12 -2.89
CA LEU A 334 -6.61 0.82 -3.95
C LEU A 334 -7.19 0.61 -5.36
N THR A 335 -8.02 -0.40 -5.57
CA THR A 335 -8.69 -0.61 -6.86
C THR A 335 -9.86 0.36 -7.04
N PHE A 336 -10.76 0.45 -6.07
CA PHE A 336 -12.01 1.21 -6.18
C PHE A 336 -11.89 2.60 -5.54
N GLY A 337 -11.29 2.72 -4.37
CA GLY A 337 -10.97 4.01 -3.75
C GLY A 337 -10.04 4.84 -4.63
N GLY A 338 -9.11 4.18 -5.30
CA GLY A 338 -8.08 4.78 -6.14
C GLY A 338 -6.69 4.58 -5.54
N GLY A 339 -5.67 4.55 -6.38
CA GLY A 339 -4.29 4.28 -5.99
C GLY A 339 -3.34 5.42 -6.36
N PRO A 340 -3.39 6.57 -5.67
CA PRO A 340 -2.48 7.71 -5.94
C PRO A 340 -1.08 7.43 -5.40
N ILE A 341 -0.45 6.35 -5.86
CA ILE A 341 0.90 5.86 -5.51
C ILE A 341 1.12 5.85 -3.98
N GLY A 342 1.92 6.78 -3.44
CA GLY A 342 2.26 6.85 -2.02
C GLY A 342 1.18 7.46 -1.13
N ASN A 343 0.12 8.05 -1.69
CA ASN A 343 -0.83 8.85 -0.91
C ASN A 343 -2.18 8.17 -0.61
N TYR A 344 -2.35 6.89 -0.89
CA TYR A 344 -3.59 6.16 -0.60
C TYR A 344 -4.01 6.29 0.88
N MET A 345 -3.05 6.11 1.79
CA MET A 345 -3.37 6.08 3.21
C MET A 345 -3.79 7.45 3.79
N SER A 346 -3.49 8.59 3.15
CA SER A 346 -4.09 9.87 3.56
C SER A 346 -5.60 9.90 3.32
N HIS A 347 -6.07 9.30 2.22
CA HIS A 347 -7.51 9.10 1.98
C HIS A 347 -8.11 8.14 3.02
N ALA A 348 -7.41 7.07 3.34
CA ALA A 348 -7.85 6.11 4.36
C ALA A 348 -7.93 6.74 5.76
N VAL A 349 -6.97 7.61 6.14
CA VAL A 349 -7.03 8.40 7.38
C VAL A 349 -8.27 9.28 7.37
N ALA A 350 -8.53 10.02 6.28
CA ALA A 350 -9.68 10.90 6.19
C ALA A 350 -11.00 10.12 6.33
N CYS A 351 -11.19 9.04 5.58
CA CYS A 351 -12.38 8.20 5.69
C CYS A 351 -12.53 7.53 7.07
N MET A 352 -11.41 7.13 7.70
CA MET A 352 -11.44 6.57 9.05
C MET A 352 -11.87 7.63 10.07
N VAL A 353 -11.39 8.86 9.96
CA VAL A 353 -11.79 9.98 10.82
C VAL A 353 -13.29 10.26 10.69
N GLU A 354 -13.79 10.36 9.45
CA GLU A 354 -15.23 10.55 9.18
C GLU A 354 -16.05 9.41 9.78
N LYS A 355 -15.60 8.15 9.60
CA LYS A 355 -16.29 6.97 10.12
C LYS A 355 -16.31 6.92 11.64
N LEU A 356 -15.21 7.26 12.30
CA LEU A 356 -15.11 7.31 13.75
C LEU A 356 -15.96 8.45 14.33
N ARG A 357 -16.07 9.59 13.66
CA ARG A 357 -16.98 10.68 14.04
C ARG A 357 -18.45 10.27 13.94
N GLU A 358 -18.79 9.43 12.96
CA GLU A 358 -20.15 8.93 12.74
C GLU A 358 -20.53 7.83 13.74
N THR A 359 -19.64 6.85 13.97
CA THR A 359 -19.99 5.60 14.66
C THR A 359 -19.32 5.42 16.02
N GLY A 360 -18.34 6.24 16.34
CA GLY A 360 -17.48 6.05 17.51
C GLY A 360 -16.52 4.87 17.37
N GLY A 361 -15.90 4.48 18.47
CA GLY A 361 -15.05 3.28 18.57
C GLY A 361 -13.60 3.49 18.13
N LYS A 362 -12.97 2.41 17.67
CA LYS A 362 -11.54 2.35 17.32
C LYS A 362 -11.34 1.85 15.90
N GLY A 363 -10.42 2.48 15.18
CA GLY A 363 -10.04 2.14 13.82
C GLY A 363 -8.56 1.82 13.69
N LEU A 364 -8.23 0.70 13.05
CA LEU A 364 -6.86 0.30 12.76
C LEU A 364 -6.54 0.57 11.30
N LEU A 365 -5.44 1.28 11.06
CA LEU A 365 -4.90 1.58 9.74
C LEU A 365 -3.60 0.81 9.56
N PHE A 366 -3.61 -0.21 8.71
CA PHE A 366 -2.42 -0.96 8.30
C PHE A 366 -1.99 -0.50 6.91
N ALA A 367 -0.79 0.05 6.80
CA ALA A 367 -0.15 0.52 5.59
C ALA A 367 0.98 -0.41 5.13
N ASN A 368 1.13 -0.53 3.81
CA ASN A 368 2.20 -1.33 3.21
C ASN A 368 2.80 -0.59 2.02
N GLY A 369 4.13 -0.72 1.82
CA GLY A 369 4.84 -0.05 0.75
C GLY A 369 5.95 -0.90 0.13
N GLY A 370 6.56 -0.37 -0.93
CA GLY A 370 7.61 -1.05 -1.68
C GLY A 370 7.11 -2.29 -2.40
N PHE A 371 7.82 -3.40 -2.25
CA PHE A 371 7.43 -4.74 -2.69
C PHE A 371 6.97 -5.58 -1.49
N ALA A 372 5.90 -5.16 -0.82
CA ALA A 372 5.47 -5.64 0.50
C ALA A 372 6.60 -5.50 1.55
N THR A 373 7.40 -4.44 1.44
CA THR A 373 8.63 -4.24 2.21
C THR A 373 8.35 -3.47 3.48
N HIS A 374 7.75 -2.28 3.37
CA HIS A 374 7.49 -1.41 4.52
C HIS A 374 6.11 -1.67 5.08
N ASN A 375 6.01 -1.85 6.39
CA ASN A 375 4.75 -2.09 7.10
C ASN A 375 4.64 -1.14 8.27
N HIS A 376 3.55 -0.38 8.35
CA HIS A 376 3.28 0.55 9.43
C HIS A 376 1.80 0.46 9.80
N THR A 377 1.52 0.20 11.06
CA THR A 377 0.17 0.13 11.60
C THR A 377 -0.02 1.21 12.65
N ILE A 378 -1.17 1.89 12.68
CA ILE A 378 -1.51 2.89 13.70
C ILE A 378 -2.97 2.75 14.10
N LEU A 379 -3.25 3.09 15.36
CA LEU A 379 -4.61 3.16 15.90
C LEU A 379 -5.15 4.59 15.84
N LEU A 380 -6.41 4.74 15.44
CA LEU A 380 -7.20 5.95 15.66
C LEU A 380 -8.41 5.62 16.55
N SER A 381 -8.85 6.58 17.37
CA SER A 381 -9.96 6.38 18.31
C SER A 381 -10.83 7.62 18.41
N ALA A 382 -12.15 7.41 18.44
CA ALA A 382 -13.11 8.47 18.79
C ALA A 382 -13.08 8.84 20.28
N GLU A 383 -12.44 8.02 21.11
CA GLU A 383 -12.29 8.24 22.53
C GLU A 383 -10.82 8.45 22.90
N PRO A 384 -10.53 9.15 24.02
CA PRO A 384 -9.16 9.29 24.50
C PRO A 384 -8.42 7.96 24.60
N THR A 385 -7.18 7.93 24.12
CA THR A 385 -6.30 6.77 24.21
C THR A 385 -5.34 6.88 25.40
N SER A 386 -4.75 5.76 25.81
CA SER A 386 -3.66 5.75 26.81
C SER A 386 -2.28 6.03 26.19
N ALA A 387 -2.23 6.32 24.88
CA ALA A 387 -0.98 6.54 24.16
C ALA A 387 -0.22 7.75 24.73
N ALA A 388 1.07 7.55 24.98
CA ALA A 388 1.98 8.60 25.40
C ALA A 388 2.90 8.98 24.23
N PHE A 389 3.11 10.27 24.03
CA PHE A 389 3.96 10.80 22.97
C PHE A 389 5.08 11.69 23.55
N PRO A 390 6.29 11.74 22.94
CA PRO A 390 6.68 10.97 21.75
C PRO A 390 6.82 9.47 22.04
N GLN A 391 6.57 8.63 21.04
CA GLN A 391 6.67 7.17 21.12
C GLN A 391 7.75 6.63 20.17
N THR A 392 8.36 5.51 20.53
CA THR A 392 9.11 4.67 19.60
C THR A 392 8.14 3.76 18.86
N PHE A 393 8.16 3.80 17.54
CA PHE A 393 7.31 2.95 16.70
C PHE A 393 8.12 1.99 15.82
N ASP A 394 9.45 1.99 15.93
CA ASP A 394 10.33 1.07 15.21
C ASP A 394 10.49 -0.24 15.99
N PHE A 395 10.05 -1.33 15.40
CA PHE A 395 10.16 -2.70 15.92
C PHE A 395 10.99 -3.61 15.00
N GLN A 396 11.94 -3.02 14.27
CA GLN A 396 12.77 -3.75 13.30
C GLN A 396 13.51 -4.92 13.92
N ALA A 397 14.14 -4.74 15.08
CA ALA A 397 14.89 -5.79 15.76
C ALA A 397 14.04 -7.04 16.06
N GLU A 398 12.77 -6.85 16.38
CA GLU A 398 11.84 -7.96 16.61
C GLU A 398 11.46 -8.67 15.30
N ALA A 399 11.18 -7.91 14.24
CA ALA A 399 10.91 -8.49 12.94
C ALA A 399 12.10 -9.31 12.43
N ASP A 400 13.33 -8.81 12.62
CA ASP A 400 14.56 -9.51 12.27
C ASP A 400 14.74 -10.80 13.07
N ALA A 401 14.42 -10.79 14.36
CA ALA A 401 14.50 -11.98 15.22
C ALA A 401 13.49 -13.07 14.84
N ARG A 402 12.39 -12.71 14.17
CA ARG A 402 11.36 -13.65 13.70
C ARG A 402 11.62 -14.22 12.31
N ARG A 403 12.59 -13.65 11.57
CA ARG A 403 12.93 -14.12 10.23
C ARG A 403 13.64 -15.48 10.27
N GLY A 404 13.30 -16.31 9.28
CA GLY A 404 14.06 -17.50 8.98
C GLY A 404 15.39 -17.18 8.24
N PRO A 405 16.21 -18.18 7.97
CA PRO A 405 17.43 -18.01 7.20
C PRO A 405 17.10 -17.55 5.76
N VAL A 406 17.71 -16.45 5.35
CA VAL A 406 17.59 -15.94 3.97
C VAL A 406 18.42 -16.83 3.05
N PRO A 407 17.83 -17.37 1.98
CA PRO A 407 18.57 -18.14 0.99
C PRO A 407 19.63 -17.29 0.26
N PRO A 408 20.84 -17.77 0.09
CA PRO A 408 21.82 -17.07 -0.74
C PRO A 408 21.28 -16.94 -2.17
N LEU A 409 21.53 -15.79 -2.80
CA LEU A 409 21.17 -15.55 -4.19
C LEU A 409 22.32 -16.03 -5.10
N ASP A 410 22.02 -16.90 -6.05
CA ASP A 410 22.97 -17.34 -7.10
C ASP A 410 22.45 -16.89 -8.47
N GLU A 411 22.97 -15.77 -8.95
CA GLU A 411 22.58 -15.16 -10.23
C GLU A 411 23.09 -15.97 -11.43
N ASP A 412 24.10 -16.80 -11.23
CA ASP A 412 24.76 -17.55 -12.30
C ASP A 412 24.36 -19.03 -12.38
N TYR A 413 23.51 -19.49 -11.48
CA TYR A 413 23.10 -20.87 -11.41
C TYR A 413 22.43 -21.38 -12.70
N ALA A 414 22.86 -22.57 -13.14
CA ALA A 414 22.20 -23.37 -14.14
C ALA A 414 22.28 -24.85 -13.71
N GLY A 415 21.21 -25.61 -13.88
CA GLY A 415 21.13 -26.99 -13.41
C GLY A 415 19.77 -27.39 -12.85
N PRO A 416 19.67 -28.57 -12.22
CA PRO A 416 18.45 -29.02 -11.55
C PRO A 416 17.98 -28.02 -10.46
N ALA A 417 16.68 -27.76 -10.39
CA ALA A 417 16.13 -26.85 -9.40
C ALA A 417 14.68 -27.23 -9.05
N SER A 418 14.17 -26.75 -7.92
CA SER A 418 12.76 -26.83 -7.56
C SER A 418 12.11 -25.44 -7.61
N LEU A 419 10.86 -25.35 -8.03
CA LEU A 419 10.11 -24.11 -8.14
C LEU A 419 9.70 -23.63 -6.75
N GLU A 420 10.10 -22.42 -6.36
CA GLU A 420 9.73 -21.77 -5.09
C GLU A 420 8.46 -20.93 -5.25
N THR A 421 8.40 -20.10 -6.28
CA THR A 421 7.22 -19.30 -6.65
C THR A 421 7.38 -18.80 -8.08
N TRP A 422 6.31 -18.18 -8.61
CA TRP A 422 6.33 -17.71 -10.01
C TRP A 422 5.31 -16.61 -10.27
N THR A 423 5.46 -15.99 -11.45
CA THR A 423 4.45 -15.12 -12.06
C THR A 423 4.38 -15.38 -13.58
N VAL A 424 3.23 -15.10 -14.20
CA VAL A 424 3.08 -15.10 -15.66
C VAL A 424 2.46 -13.78 -16.07
N HIS A 425 3.17 -13.01 -16.88
CA HIS A 425 2.70 -11.73 -17.40
C HIS A 425 1.89 -11.93 -18.67
N TYR A 426 0.80 -11.20 -18.81
CA TYR A 426 -0.06 -11.22 -19.98
C TYR A 426 0.09 -9.93 -20.80
N ASP A 427 -0.10 -10.05 -22.13
CA ASP A 427 -0.25 -8.89 -23.01
C ASP A 427 -1.70 -8.36 -22.98
N ARG A 428 -2.01 -7.37 -23.84
CA ARG A 428 -3.34 -6.76 -23.90
C ARG A 428 -4.39 -7.72 -24.47
N GLU A 429 -3.98 -8.71 -25.23
CA GLU A 429 -4.80 -9.78 -25.82
C GLU A 429 -4.95 -10.99 -24.87
N CYS A 430 -4.57 -10.84 -23.59
CA CYS A 430 -4.61 -11.89 -22.57
C CYS A 430 -3.76 -13.13 -22.93
N GLN A 431 -2.73 -12.98 -23.76
CA GLN A 431 -1.81 -14.07 -24.07
C GLN A 431 -0.58 -14.03 -23.14
N PRO A 432 -0.11 -15.19 -22.63
CA PRO A 432 1.12 -15.25 -21.85
C PRO A 432 2.30 -14.68 -22.64
N ARG A 433 2.96 -13.67 -22.06
CA ARG A 433 4.07 -12.96 -22.70
C ARG A 433 5.42 -13.38 -22.16
N LEU A 434 5.50 -13.56 -20.86
CA LEU A 434 6.70 -13.89 -20.11
C LEU A 434 6.30 -14.58 -18.81
N GLY A 435 6.91 -15.68 -18.46
CA GLY A 435 6.88 -16.25 -17.12
C GLY A 435 8.19 -15.95 -16.39
N THR A 436 8.13 -15.71 -15.10
CA THR A 436 9.30 -15.63 -14.23
C THR A 436 9.15 -16.64 -13.11
N VAL A 437 10.14 -17.50 -12.98
CA VAL A 437 10.21 -18.53 -11.94
C VAL A 437 11.31 -18.14 -10.97
N VAL A 438 10.97 -18.12 -9.69
CA VAL A 438 11.91 -18.14 -8.57
C VAL A 438 12.13 -19.60 -8.22
N ALA A 439 13.37 -20.06 -8.24
CA ALA A 439 13.71 -21.46 -8.02
C ALA A 439 14.78 -21.62 -6.93
N ARG A 440 14.86 -22.83 -6.39
CA ARG A 440 15.88 -23.27 -5.43
C ARG A 440 16.79 -24.31 -6.05
N SER A 441 18.08 -24.08 -5.99
CA SER A 441 19.07 -25.07 -6.32
C SER A 441 19.09 -26.21 -5.27
N PRO A 442 19.67 -27.39 -5.55
CA PRO A 442 19.84 -28.45 -4.55
C PRO A 442 20.66 -28.01 -3.33
N ALA A 443 21.52 -27.02 -3.47
CA ALA A 443 22.28 -26.40 -2.37
C ALA A 443 21.48 -25.37 -1.58
N GLY A 444 20.22 -25.12 -1.94
CA GLY A 444 19.32 -24.17 -1.24
C GLY A 444 19.45 -22.72 -1.70
N ALA A 445 20.31 -22.40 -2.67
CA ALA A 445 20.42 -21.06 -3.21
C ALA A 445 19.19 -20.69 -4.06
N ARG A 446 18.76 -19.43 -3.94
CA ARG A 446 17.67 -18.86 -4.76
C ARG A 446 18.23 -18.35 -6.09
N THR A 447 17.47 -18.55 -7.15
CA THR A 447 17.84 -18.09 -8.48
C THR A 447 16.59 -17.79 -9.31
N LEU A 448 16.74 -17.10 -10.45
CA LEU A 448 15.65 -16.77 -11.36
C LEU A 448 15.82 -17.44 -12.71
N ALA A 449 14.71 -17.82 -13.31
CA ALA A 449 14.63 -18.25 -14.70
C ALA A 449 13.36 -17.72 -15.35
N VAL A 450 13.35 -17.62 -16.68
CA VAL A 450 12.19 -17.16 -17.44
C VAL A 450 11.56 -18.30 -18.25
N VAL A 451 10.28 -18.14 -18.55
CA VAL A 451 9.55 -18.89 -19.57
C VAL A 451 9.26 -17.92 -20.71
N PRO A 452 9.91 -18.06 -21.86
CA PRO A 452 9.69 -17.16 -23.00
C PRO A 452 8.32 -17.39 -23.65
N ARG A 453 7.86 -16.43 -24.46
CA ARG A 453 6.55 -16.44 -25.14
C ARG A 453 6.20 -17.76 -25.85
N GLY A 454 7.18 -18.49 -26.37
CA GLY A 454 6.98 -19.78 -27.04
C GLY A 454 6.75 -20.97 -26.11
N GLY A 455 6.77 -20.80 -24.79
CA GLY A 455 6.70 -21.87 -23.79
C GLY A 455 5.28 -22.31 -23.44
N ALA A 456 4.39 -22.57 -24.42
CA ALA A 456 2.97 -22.82 -24.21
C ALA A 456 2.68 -23.95 -23.20
N ALA A 457 3.35 -25.08 -23.28
CA ALA A 457 3.19 -26.21 -22.36
C ALA A 457 3.60 -25.83 -20.93
N THR A 458 4.71 -25.08 -20.76
CA THR A 458 5.17 -24.61 -19.46
C THR A 458 4.18 -23.59 -18.88
N PHE A 459 3.66 -22.67 -19.68
CA PHE A 459 2.62 -21.72 -19.23
C PHE A 459 1.36 -22.44 -18.76
N ALA A 460 0.90 -23.47 -19.50
CA ALA A 460 -0.26 -24.28 -19.10
C ALA A 460 -0.02 -24.96 -17.74
N GLY A 461 1.20 -25.47 -17.49
CA GLY A 461 1.56 -26.03 -16.19
C GLY A 461 1.62 -24.99 -15.06
N LEU A 462 2.10 -23.78 -15.34
CA LEU A 462 2.19 -22.70 -14.35
C LEU A 462 0.83 -22.04 -14.02
N THR A 463 -0.13 -22.07 -14.95
CA THR A 463 -1.44 -21.40 -14.79
C THR A 463 -2.61 -22.40 -14.65
N GLY A 464 -2.30 -23.69 -14.56
CA GLY A 464 -3.29 -24.75 -14.35
C GLY A 464 -3.80 -24.85 -12.91
N GLU A 465 -4.67 -25.81 -12.68
CA GLU A 465 -5.27 -26.06 -11.36
C GLU A 465 -4.28 -26.61 -10.34
N ARG A 466 -3.33 -27.42 -10.80
CA ARG A 466 -2.29 -28.02 -9.94
C ARG A 466 -1.25 -26.95 -9.57
N ASP A 467 -0.98 -26.82 -8.27
CA ASP A 467 0.08 -25.96 -7.79
C ASP A 467 1.46 -26.48 -8.21
N PRO A 468 2.28 -25.66 -8.90
CA PRO A 468 3.62 -26.07 -9.33
C PRO A 468 4.71 -25.86 -8.27
N VAL A 469 4.42 -25.24 -7.09
CA VAL A 469 5.42 -25.05 -6.04
C VAL A 469 5.98 -26.38 -5.58
N GLY A 470 7.30 -26.46 -5.44
CA GLY A 470 8.00 -27.70 -5.10
C GLY A 470 8.23 -28.65 -6.27
N SER A 471 7.64 -28.39 -7.45
CA SER A 471 7.93 -29.22 -8.64
C SER A 471 9.39 -29.08 -9.05
N THR A 472 9.98 -30.18 -9.52
CA THR A 472 11.35 -30.22 -10.01
C THR A 472 11.43 -29.83 -11.48
N GLY A 473 12.55 -29.25 -11.87
CA GLY A 473 12.87 -28.87 -13.23
C GLY A 473 14.37 -28.57 -13.37
N ALA A 474 14.71 -27.87 -14.40
CA ALA A 474 16.08 -27.41 -14.62
C ALA A 474 16.11 -25.98 -15.15
N ILE A 475 17.14 -25.24 -14.77
CA ILE A 475 17.49 -23.95 -15.36
C ILE A 475 18.54 -24.20 -16.42
N VAL A 476 18.23 -23.86 -17.67
CA VAL A 476 19.10 -24.07 -18.84
C VAL A 476 19.48 -22.71 -19.43
N LEU A 477 20.76 -22.50 -19.62
CA LEU A 477 21.26 -21.30 -20.29
C LEU A 477 21.09 -21.45 -21.81
N ARG A 478 20.33 -20.56 -22.46
CA ARG A 478 20.15 -20.47 -23.91
C ARG A 478 20.33 -19.02 -24.35
N ASP A 479 21.28 -18.79 -25.23
CA ASP A 479 21.58 -17.44 -25.74
C ASP A 479 21.79 -16.39 -24.65
N GLY A 480 22.42 -16.78 -23.54
CA GLY A 480 22.67 -15.92 -22.39
C GLY A 480 21.43 -15.71 -21.45
N VAL A 481 20.32 -16.36 -21.76
CA VAL A 481 19.08 -16.28 -20.96
C VAL A 481 18.86 -17.58 -20.18
N ARG A 482 18.56 -17.48 -18.88
CA ARG A 482 18.20 -18.62 -18.02
C ARG A 482 16.74 -18.98 -18.23
N ILE A 483 16.49 -20.17 -18.77
CA ILE A 483 15.15 -20.67 -19.10
C ILE A 483 14.77 -21.78 -18.14
N TRP A 484 13.55 -21.71 -17.60
CA TRP A 484 12.96 -22.78 -16.83
C TRP A 484 12.44 -23.90 -17.74
N VAL A 485 12.89 -25.12 -17.49
CA VAL A 485 12.44 -26.34 -18.15
C VAL A 485 11.84 -27.24 -17.07
N PRO A 486 10.51 -27.49 -17.07
CA PRO A 486 9.90 -28.40 -16.11
C PRO A 486 10.44 -29.81 -16.25
N GLY A 487 10.62 -30.54 -15.13
CA GLY A 487 10.96 -31.94 -15.13
C GLY A 487 9.71 -32.79 -15.33
N GLY A 488 9.73 -33.73 -16.30
CA GLY A 488 8.65 -34.71 -16.48
C GLY A 488 7.36 -34.16 -17.11
N LEU A 489 7.49 -33.38 -18.21
CA LEU A 489 6.43 -33.23 -19.19
C LEU A 489 6.46 -34.40 -20.16
#